data_37b10b2cbb5770157c6449682c1ea4d7
#
_entry.id   37b10b2cbb5770157c6449682c1ea4d7
#
_cell.length_a   1.000
_cell.length_b   1.000
_cell.length_c   1.000
_cell.angle_alpha   90.00
_cell.angle_beta   90.00
_cell.angle_gamma   90.00
#
_symmetry.space_group_name_H-M   'P 1'
#
loop_
_entity.id
_entity.type
_entity.pdbx_description
1 polymer ?
#
loop_
_entity_poly.entity_id
_entity_poly.type
_entity_poly.pdbx_seq_one_letter_code
_entity_poly.pdbx_strand_id
1 'polypeptide(L)'
;GFQDYLRERYITKEELLDVLSREVRESELLKNSTVVLDGFTGFTPVQNRLILELMKYCKGVWITVIMDERENPYSYRHPYQLFGLSKQMVTTLISLAREEHIAVEEPVCLYGYPVKRFEKNKELAFLERNIFRYGAGTYEKEVKNLGIHVARNPGEEAMAVAEEIRKLVRKERYRYREIGVIVSDMNVYGD
;
A
#
# COMPACT_ATOMS: atom_id res chain seq x y z
N GLY A 1 -12.69 22.87 -29.85
CA GLY A 1 -12.45 21.43 -30.08
C GLY A 1 -13.08 20.57 -28.98
N PHE A 2 -12.90 19.23 -29.02
CA PHE A 2 -13.49 18.30 -28.04
C PHE A 2 -13.08 18.60 -26.59
N GLN A 3 -11.81 19.01 -26.38
CA GLN A 3 -11.34 19.43 -25.06
C GLN A 3 -12.03 20.71 -24.55
N ASP A 4 -12.34 21.67 -25.43
CA ASP A 4 -13.04 22.90 -25.04
C ASP A 4 -14.50 22.60 -24.69
N TYR A 5 -15.15 21.68 -25.41
CA TYR A 5 -16.51 21.22 -25.10
C TYR A 5 -16.59 20.51 -23.75
N LEU A 6 -15.57 19.73 -23.38
CA LEU A 6 -15.51 19.05 -22.08
C LEU A 6 -15.30 20.04 -20.93
N ARG A 7 -14.41 21.05 -21.11
CA ARG A 7 -14.12 22.05 -20.08
C ARG A 7 -15.33 22.89 -19.64
N GLU A 8 -16.27 23.07 -20.53
CA GLU A 8 -17.49 23.84 -20.21
C GLU A 8 -18.59 23.03 -19.53
N ARG A 9 -18.54 21.69 -19.56
CA ARG A 9 -19.67 20.84 -19.15
C ARG A 9 -19.31 19.67 -18.24
N TYR A 10 -18.06 19.25 -18.21
CA TYR A 10 -17.62 18.08 -17.45
C TYR A 10 -16.27 18.35 -16.80
N ILE A 11 -16.16 18.02 -15.54
CA ILE A 11 -14.89 18.02 -14.79
C ILE A 11 -14.34 16.59 -14.84
N THR A 12 -13.12 16.40 -15.36
CA THR A 12 -12.41 15.12 -15.28
C THR A 12 -11.98 14.85 -13.85
N LYS A 13 -11.63 13.60 -13.53
CA LYS A 13 -11.14 13.25 -12.17
C LYS A 13 -9.88 14.01 -11.79
N GLU A 14 -9.01 14.30 -12.76
CA GLU A 14 -7.79 15.07 -12.55
C GLU A 14 -8.10 16.57 -12.33
N GLU A 15 -8.98 17.14 -13.12
CA GLU A 15 -9.44 18.53 -12.95
C GLU A 15 -10.17 18.73 -11.61
N LEU A 16 -10.89 17.71 -11.12
CA LEU A 16 -11.55 17.75 -9.81
C LEU A 16 -10.51 17.97 -8.69
N LEU A 17 -9.37 17.27 -8.73
CA LEU A 17 -8.31 17.44 -7.74
C LEU A 17 -7.66 18.83 -7.81
N ASP A 18 -7.51 19.40 -9.00
CA ASP A 18 -7.01 20.77 -9.16
C ASP A 18 -8.00 21.81 -8.63
N VAL A 19 -9.29 21.62 -8.84
CA VAL A 19 -10.34 22.47 -8.24
C VAL A 19 -10.31 22.34 -6.72
N LEU A 20 -10.31 21.12 -6.19
CA LEU A 20 -10.22 20.88 -4.75
C LEU A 20 -8.99 21.54 -4.13
N SER A 21 -7.83 21.47 -4.78
CA SER A 21 -6.60 22.12 -4.29
C SER A 21 -6.74 23.64 -4.11
N ARG A 22 -7.53 24.29 -4.96
CA ARG A 22 -7.80 25.74 -4.85
C ARG A 22 -8.80 26.06 -3.73
N GLU A 23 -9.79 25.20 -3.55
CA GLU A 23 -10.86 25.39 -2.57
C GLU A 23 -10.45 25.04 -1.13
N VAL A 24 -9.37 24.26 -0.93
CA VAL A 24 -8.89 23.88 0.41
C VAL A 24 -8.71 25.09 1.32
N ARG A 25 -8.09 26.16 0.83
CA ARG A 25 -7.78 27.36 1.61
C ARG A 25 -9.02 28.17 2.04
N GLU A 26 -10.12 28.04 1.30
CA GLU A 26 -11.37 28.77 1.61
C GLU A 26 -12.32 27.93 2.49
N SER A 27 -12.04 26.64 2.66
CA SER A 27 -12.91 25.72 3.39
C SER A 27 -12.70 25.82 4.91
N GLU A 28 -13.65 26.42 5.60
CA GLU A 28 -13.67 26.49 7.07
C GLU A 28 -13.74 25.08 7.72
N LEU A 29 -14.34 24.10 7.04
CA LEU A 29 -14.37 22.72 7.49
C LEU A 29 -12.95 22.15 7.53
N LEU A 30 -12.19 22.29 6.45
CA LEU A 30 -10.83 21.74 6.34
C LEU A 30 -9.86 22.47 7.26
N LYS A 31 -9.94 23.78 7.40
CA LYS A 31 -9.12 24.55 8.36
C LYS A 31 -9.24 24.04 9.79
N ASN A 32 -10.41 23.52 10.14
CA ASN A 32 -10.69 22.99 11.48
C ASN A 32 -10.52 21.47 11.61
N SER A 33 -10.06 20.79 10.57
CA SER A 33 -9.96 19.34 10.49
C SER A 33 -8.52 18.84 10.55
N THR A 34 -8.36 17.60 11.02
CA THR A 34 -7.19 16.79 10.81
C THR A 34 -7.52 15.78 9.70
N VAL A 35 -6.67 15.72 8.69
CA VAL A 35 -6.82 14.80 7.55
C VAL A 35 -5.96 13.58 7.77
N VAL A 36 -6.51 12.39 7.56
CA VAL A 36 -5.77 11.12 7.68
C VAL A 36 -5.81 10.40 6.33
N LEU A 37 -4.64 10.08 5.79
CA LEU A 37 -4.46 9.32 4.57
C LEU A 37 -3.89 7.95 4.93
N ASP A 38 -4.69 6.90 4.75
CA ASP A 38 -4.35 5.54 5.17
C ASP A 38 -4.20 4.59 3.98
N GLY A 39 -3.16 3.74 3.98
CA GLY A 39 -2.96 2.67 3.03
C GLY A 39 -2.38 3.08 1.67
N PHE A 40 -1.85 4.29 1.53
CA PHE A 40 -1.21 4.75 0.30
C PHE A 40 0.26 4.34 0.24
N THR A 41 0.74 3.99 -0.95
CA THR A 41 2.15 3.71 -1.23
C THR A 41 2.80 4.77 -2.12
N GLY A 42 2.02 5.74 -2.61
CA GLY A 42 2.48 6.83 -3.45
C GLY A 42 1.33 7.73 -3.87
N PHE A 43 1.67 8.91 -4.38
CA PHE A 43 0.72 9.90 -4.88
C PHE A 43 1.17 10.42 -6.24
N THR A 44 0.21 10.69 -7.10
CA THR A 44 0.45 11.37 -8.37
C THR A 44 0.85 12.83 -8.14
N PRO A 45 1.47 13.53 -9.11
CA PRO A 45 1.80 14.94 -8.97
C PRO A 45 0.60 15.84 -8.61
N VAL A 46 -0.59 15.53 -9.15
CA VAL A 46 -1.83 16.27 -8.82
C VAL A 46 -2.25 16.02 -7.37
N GLN A 47 -2.19 14.77 -6.91
CA GLN A 47 -2.47 14.43 -5.51
C GLN A 47 -1.47 15.09 -4.56
N ASN A 48 -0.19 15.11 -4.91
CA ASN A 48 0.84 15.79 -4.12
C ASN A 48 0.54 17.29 -3.95
N ARG A 49 0.06 17.97 -5.00
CA ARG A 49 -0.39 19.38 -4.89
C ARG A 49 -1.55 19.54 -3.91
N LEU A 50 -2.57 18.68 -4.00
CA LEU A 50 -3.68 18.72 -3.06
C LEU A 50 -3.22 18.46 -1.62
N ILE A 51 -2.36 17.45 -1.40
CA ILE A 51 -1.83 17.14 -0.07
C ILE A 51 -1.02 18.32 0.49
N LEU A 52 -0.25 18.99 -0.35
CA LEU A 52 0.49 20.18 0.06
C LEU A 52 -0.45 21.31 0.54
N GLU A 53 -1.54 21.57 -0.19
CA GLU A 53 -2.54 22.54 0.26
C GLU A 53 -3.23 22.11 1.57
N LEU A 54 -3.51 20.80 1.73
CA LEU A 54 -4.01 20.28 3.00
C LEU A 54 -3.01 20.49 4.15
N MET A 55 -1.72 20.27 3.91
CA MET A 55 -0.67 20.51 4.91
C MET A 55 -0.58 21.99 5.31
N LYS A 56 -0.84 22.92 4.39
CA LYS A 56 -0.81 24.36 4.66
C LYS A 56 -1.99 24.86 5.48
N TYR A 57 -3.16 24.31 5.26
CA TYR A 57 -4.40 24.92 5.75
C TYR A 57 -5.17 24.09 6.77
N CYS A 58 -4.96 22.78 6.85
CA CYS A 58 -5.57 21.94 7.89
C CYS A 58 -4.82 22.03 9.22
N LYS A 59 -5.47 21.63 10.31
CA LYS A 59 -4.81 21.49 11.63
C LYS A 59 -3.66 20.50 11.64
N GLY A 60 -3.75 19.47 10.80
CA GLY A 60 -2.71 18.47 10.64
C GLY A 60 -3.06 17.46 9.54
N VAL A 61 -2.04 16.86 8.95
CA VAL A 61 -2.17 15.78 7.98
C VAL A 61 -1.37 14.58 8.50
N TRP A 62 -2.06 13.48 8.69
CA TRP A 62 -1.47 12.22 9.13
C TRP A 62 -1.45 11.23 7.96
N ILE A 63 -0.31 10.61 7.73
CA ILE A 63 -0.15 9.66 6.62
C ILE A 63 0.43 8.37 7.19
N THR A 64 -0.32 7.26 7.06
CA THR A 64 0.20 5.97 7.45
C THR A 64 1.10 5.41 6.36
N VAL A 65 2.21 4.81 6.78
CA VAL A 65 3.21 4.24 5.88
C VAL A 65 3.50 2.81 6.31
N ILE A 66 3.26 1.86 5.40
CA ILE A 66 3.62 0.46 5.64
C ILE A 66 5.11 0.30 5.36
N MET A 67 5.85 -0.11 6.39
CA MET A 67 7.30 -0.31 6.29
C MET A 67 7.79 -1.30 7.36
N ASP A 68 8.89 -1.97 7.08
CA ASP A 68 9.60 -2.80 8.06
C ASP A 68 10.35 -1.91 9.06
N GLU A 69 10.37 -2.29 10.34
CA GLU A 69 11.08 -1.57 11.41
C GLU A 69 12.59 -1.38 11.15
N ARG A 70 13.17 -2.26 10.32
CA ARG A 70 14.60 -2.25 9.95
C ARG A 70 14.91 -1.30 8.80
N GLU A 71 13.89 -0.70 8.19
CA GLU A 71 14.06 0.21 7.05
C GLU A 71 14.10 1.66 7.52
N ASN A 72 14.96 2.44 6.88
CA ASN A 72 14.94 3.89 7.05
C ASN A 72 13.94 4.50 6.06
N PRO A 73 12.83 5.12 6.50
CA PRO A 73 11.81 5.70 5.62
C PRO A 73 12.34 6.88 4.79
N TYR A 74 13.39 7.53 5.25
CA TYR A 74 13.99 8.70 4.61
C TYR A 74 15.09 8.36 3.62
N SER A 75 15.39 7.07 3.41
CA SER A 75 16.46 6.61 2.53
C SER A 75 15.88 5.98 1.26
N TYR A 76 15.43 6.80 0.33
CA TYR A 76 15.08 6.37 -1.02
C TYR A 76 16.29 6.46 -1.93
N ARG A 77 16.66 5.36 -2.60
CA ARG A 77 17.81 5.28 -3.53
C ARG A 77 17.40 4.88 -4.94
N HIS A 78 16.52 3.89 -5.06
CA HIS A 78 16.05 3.39 -6.35
C HIS A 78 14.72 2.62 -6.18
N PRO A 79 13.91 2.50 -7.26
CA PRO A 79 12.57 1.91 -7.18
C PRO A 79 12.54 0.42 -6.80
N TYR A 80 13.62 -0.30 -7.03
CA TYR A 80 13.69 -1.76 -6.76
C TYR A 80 14.07 -2.10 -5.32
N GLN A 81 14.32 -1.12 -4.47
CA GLN A 81 14.60 -1.40 -3.06
C GLN A 81 13.32 -1.80 -2.32
N LEU A 82 13.47 -2.59 -1.28
CA LEU A 82 12.35 -2.98 -0.44
C LEU A 82 11.67 -1.73 0.12
N PHE A 83 10.32 -1.68 0.00
CA PHE A 83 9.51 -0.49 0.30
C PHE A 83 9.86 0.77 -0.52
N GLY A 84 10.41 0.61 -1.73
CA GLY A 84 10.82 1.72 -2.58
C GLY A 84 9.73 2.77 -2.80
N LEU A 85 8.51 2.34 -3.13
CA LEU A 85 7.36 3.25 -3.32
C LEU A 85 7.03 4.04 -2.06
N SER A 86 6.94 3.37 -0.91
CA SER A 86 6.67 4.03 0.38
C SER A 86 7.77 5.03 0.74
N LYS A 87 9.04 4.69 0.53
CA LYS A 87 10.18 5.59 0.77
C LYS A 87 10.16 6.78 -0.17
N GLN A 88 9.85 6.57 -1.44
CA GLN A 88 9.70 7.65 -2.42
C GLN A 88 8.59 8.61 -2.01
N MET A 89 7.44 8.08 -1.61
CA MET A 89 6.33 8.89 -1.11
C MET A 89 6.75 9.75 0.08
N VAL A 90 7.36 9.14 1.11
CA VAL A 90 7.81 9.86 2.32
C VAL A 90 8.81 10.96 1.97
N THR A 91 9.83 10.64 1.18
CA THR A 91 10.86 11.64 0.81
C THR A 91 10.29 12.77 -0.01
N THR A 92 9.36 12.49 -0.93
CA THR A 92 8.67 13.52 -1.73
C THR A 92 7.85 14.45 -0.84
N LEU A 93 7.03 13.90 0.05
CA LEU A 93 6.17 14.72 0.93
C LEU A 93 6.98 15.58 1.91
N ILE A 94 8.06 15.02 2.45
CA ILE A 94 8.98 15.79 3.31
C ILE A 94 9.69 16.91 2.55
N SER A 95 10.09 16.68 1.30
CA SER A 95 10.68 17.73 0.46
C SER A 95 9.68 18.86 0.23
N LEU A 96 8.44 18.54 -0.15
CA LEU A 96 7.38 19.52 -0.33
C LEU A 96 7.09 20.31 0.96
N ALA A 97 7.01 19.64 2.10
CA ALA A 97 6.80 20.30 3.38
C ALA A 97 7.96 21.27 3.73
N ARG A 98 9.21 20.87 3.48
CA ARG A 98 10.38 21.72 3.72
C ARG A 98 10.45 22.94 2.81
N GLU A 99 10.14 22.78 1.52
CA GLU A 99 10.11 23.88 0.55
C GLU A 99 9.13 24.97 0.97
N GLU A 100 8.02 24.58 1.59
CA GLU A 100 6.96 25.49 2.06
C GLU A 100 7.07 25.84 3.57
N HIS A 101 8.16 25.45 4.21
CA HIS A 101 8.43 25.72 5.63
C HIS A 101 7.38 25.14 6.59
N ILE A 102 6.73 24.02 6.21
CA ILE A 102 5.76 23.32 7.03
C ILE A 102 6.50 22.43 8.03
N ALA A 103 6.11 22.52 9.30
CA ALA A 103 6.68 21.67 10.35
C ALA A 103 6.29 20.20 10.14
N VAL A 104 7.28 19.32 10.25
CA VAL A 104 7.09 17.86 10.21
C VAL A 104 7.39 17.33 11.60
N GLU A 105 6.42 16.65 12.20
CA GLU A 105 6.56 16.02 13.51
C GLU A 105 7.36 14.72 13.43
N GLU A 106 7.87 14.26 14.56
CA GLU A 106 8.53 12.96 14.67
C GLU A 106 7.54 11.83 14.36
N PRO A 107 7.97 10.79 13.63
CA PRO A 107 7.09 9.71 13.24
C PRO A 107 6.65 8.86 14.43
N VAL A 108 5.37 8.50 14.47
CA VAL A 108 4.86 7.50 15.42
C VAL A 108 5.07 6.11 14.83
N CYS A 109 5.93 5.32 15.44
CA CYS A 109 6.25 3.97 15.00
C CYS A 109 5.39 2.94 15.73
N LEU A 110 4.56 2.20 14.97
CA LEU A 110 3.67 1.15 15.48
C LEU A 110 4.24 -0.23 15.14
N TYR A 111 5.39 -0.54 15.69
CA TYR A 111 6.04 -1.83 15.46
C TYR A 111 5.67 -2.84 16.55
N GLY A 112 5.51 -4.08 16.12
CA GLY A 112 5.28 -5.20 17.03
C GLY A 112 5.57 -6.53 16.32
N TYR A 113 6.22 -7.47 17.03
CA TYR A 113 6.46 -8.81 16.51
C TYR A 113 5.94 -9.88 17.46
N PRO A 114 5.21 -10.87 16.96
CA PRO A 114 4.69 -10.96 15.58
C PRO A 114 3.69 -9.85 15.27
N VAL A 115 3.61 -9.44 14.01
CA VAL A 115 2.56 -8.50 13.60
C VAL A 115 1.19 -9.06 13.93
N LYS A 116 0.26 -8.22 14.36
CA LYS A 116 -1.03 -8.63 14.92
C LYS A 116 -1.80 -9.62 14.03
N ARG A 117 -1.74 -9.44 12.69
CA ARG A 117 -2.39 -10.35 11.73
C ARG A 117 -1.86 -11.79 11.78
N PHE A 118 -0.60 -11.98 12.19
CA PHE A 118 0.07 -13.28 12.28
C PHE A 118 0.35 -13.73 13.72
N GLU A 119 -0.25 -13.08 14.72
CA GLU A 119 -0.06 -13.43 16.13
C GLU A 119 -0.35 -14.90 16.41
N LYS A 120 -1.36 -15.46 15.75
CA LYS A 120 -1.77 -16.86 15.89
C LYS A 120 -1.06 -17.81 14.90
N ASN A 121 -0.26 -17.29 13.97
CA ASN A 121 0.42 -18.09 12.95
C ASN A 121 1.90 -17.70 12.86
N LYS A 122 2.71 -18.39 13.67
CA LYS A 122 4.15 -18.08 13.83
C LYS A 122 4.96 -18.33 12.57
N GLU A 123 4.58 -19.29 11.75
CA GLU A 123 5.27 -19.57 10.49
C GLU A 123 5.03 -18.50 9.44
N LEU A 124 3.80 -17.97 9.33
CA LEU A 124 3.53 -16.82 8.48
C LEU A 124 4.18 -15.54 9.01
N ALA A 125 4.22 -15.36 10.33
CA ALA A 125 4.98 -14.25 10.94
C ALA A 125 6.47 -14.33 10.61
N PHE A 126 7.06 -15.53 10.66
CA PHE A 126 8.45 -15.75 10.31
C PHE A 126 8.69 -15.49 8.81
N LEU A 127 7.82 -16.00 7.95
CA LEU A 127 7.90 -15.78 6.50
C LEU A 127 7.81 -14.29 6.17
N GLU A 128 6.81 -13.59 6.68
CA GLU A 128 6.61 -12.16 6.46
C GLU A 128 7.84 -11.34 6.85
N ARG A 129 8.44 -11.66 8.00
CA ARG A 129 9.62 -10.95 8.50
C ARG A 129 10.87 -11.18 7.65
N ASN A 130 10.98 -12.31 6.96
CA ASN A 130 12.24 -12.79 6.40
C ASN A 130 12.25 -13.03 4.87
N ILE A 131 11.10 -13.04 4.20
CA ILE A 131 10.96 -13.48 2.80
C ILE A 131 11.88 -12.74 1.80
N PHE A 132 12.22 -11.49 2.06
CA PHE A 132 13.12 -10.69 1.20
C PHE A 132 14.43 -10.33 1.90
N ARG A 133 14.85 -11.11 2.90
CA ARG A 133 16.06 -10.86 3.67
C ARG A 133 17.09 -11.95 3.46
N TYR A 134 18.27 -11.55 2.99
CA TYR A 134 19.41 -12.45 2.91
C TYR A 134 19.93 -12.78 4.32
N GLY A 135 20.33 -14.04 4.52
CA GLY A 135 20.87 -14.49 5.82
C GLY A 135 19.82 -14.64 6.92
N ALA A 136 18.53 -14.56 6.59
CA ALA A 136 17.50 -14.98 7.50
C ALA A 136 17.67 -16.45 7.87
N GLY A 137 17.57 -16.78 9.16
CA GLY A 137 17.67 -18.17 9.63
C GLY A 137 16.55 -19.05 9.06
N THR A 138 16.67 -20.34 9.31
CA THR A 138 15.66 -21.33 8.93
C THR A 138 14.57 -21.40 10.00
N TYR A 139 13.30 -21.59 9.58
CA TYR A 139 12.21 -21.90 10.51
C TYR A 139 12.32 -23.35 10.95
N GLU A 140 12.67 -23.60 12.20
CA GLU A 140 13.02 -24.94 12.73
C GLU A 140 11.81 -25.75 13.22
N LYS A 141 10.59 -25.19 13.15
CA LYS A 141 9.38 -25.87 13.59
C LYS A 141 8.62 -26.48 12.44
N GLU A 142 7.73 -27.42 12.76
CA GLU A 142 6.82 -27.99 11.76
C GLU A 142 5.96 -26.89 11.10
N VAL A 143 5.91 -26.91 9.76
CA VAL A 143 5.13 -25.98 8.94
C VAL A 143 3.80 -26.62 8.59
N LYS A 144 2.68 -26.02 9.00
CA LYS A 144 1.32 -26.57 8.80
C LYS A 144 0.43 -25.70 7.91
N ASN A 145 0.68 -24.40 7.89
CA ASN A 145 -0.19 -23.43 7.22
C ASN A 145 0.48 -22.77 6.00
N LEU A 146 1.55 -23.34 5.52
CA LEU A 146 2.26 -22.90 4.33
C LEU A 146 2.57 -24.10 3.46
N GLY A 147 2.15 -24.05 2.21
CA GLY A 147 2.47 -25.04 1.19
C GLY A 147 3.18 -24.40 0.00
N ILE A 148 4.10 -25.12 -0.60
CA ILE A 148 4.76 -24.73 -1.85
C ILE A 148 4.46 -25.79 -2.89
N HIS A 149 3.84 -25.37 -3.99
CA HIS A 149 3.55 -26.23 -5.12
C HIS A 149 4.39 -25.81 -6.32
N VAL A 150 4.91 -26.80 -7.03
CA VAL A 150 5.66 -26.58 -8.27
C VAL A 150 4.90 -27.24 -9.40
N ALA A 151 4.46 -26.47 -10.37
CA ALA A 151 3.79 -26.95 -11.57
C ALA A 151 4.71 -26.83 -12.80
N ARG A 152 4.40 -27.57 -13.86
CA ARG A 152 5.20 -27.55 -15.11
C ARG A 152 4.86 -26.37 -16.01
N ASN A 153 3.65 -25.86 -15.88
CA ASN A 153 3.13 -24.76 -16.71
C ASN A 153 1.98 -24.04 -15.97
N PRO A 154 1.58 -22.83 -16.42
CA PRO A 154 0.53 -22.05 -15.78
C PRO A 154 -0.83 -22.77 -15.69
N GLY A 155 -1.18 -23.62 -16.68
CA GLY A 155 -2.42 -24.38 -16.66
C GLY A 155 -2.45 -25.42 -15.53
N GLU A 156 -1.35 -26.17 -15.33
CA GLU A 156 -1.22 -27.10 -14.20
C GLU A 156 -1.22 -26.35 -12.86
N GLU A 157 -0.61 -25.16 -12.80
CA GLU A 157 -0.61 -24.31 -11.61
C GLU A 157 -2.05 -23.86 -11.26
N ALA A 158 -2.80 -23.37 -12.24
CA ALA A 158 -4.20 -22.98 -12.05
C ALA A 158 -5.07 -24.17 -11.60
N MET A 159 -4.87 -25.36 -12.16
CA MET A 159 -5.57 -26.56 -11.74
C MET A 159 -5.24 -26.95 -10.29
N ALA A 160 -3.97 -26.90 -9.89
CA ALA A 160 -3.55 -27.20 -8.52
C ALA A 160 -4.18 -26.23 -7.52
N VAL A 161 -4.21 -24.93 -7.85
CA VAL A 161 -4.88 -23.91 -7.04
C VAL A 161 -6.38 -24.18 -6.94
N ALA A 162 -7.05 -24.50 -8.04
CA ALA A 162 -8.48 -24.82 -8.05
C ALA A 162 -8.80 -26.07 -7.19
N GLU A 163 -7.96 -27.07 -7.23
CA GLU A 163 -8.10 -28.27 -6.40
C GLU A 163 -7.94 -27.96 -4.91
N GLU A 164 -6.95 -27.14 -4.55
CA GLU A 164 -6.74 -26.74 -3.16
C GLU A 164 -7.91 -25.88 -2.65
N ILE A 165 -8.42 -24.95 -3.45
CA ILE A 165 -9.63 -24.19 -3.11
C ILE A 165 -10.81 -25.12 -2.87
N ARG A 166 -11.03 -26.11 -3.74
CA ARG A 166 -12.11 -27.10 -3.56
C ARG A 166 -11.95 -27.91 -2.27
N LYS A 167 -10.73 -28.28 -1.92
CA LYS A 167 -10.40 -28.98 -0.67
C LYS A 167 -10.71 -28.08 0.54
N LEU A 168 -10.23 -26.85 0.55
CA LEU A 168 -10.50 -25.88 1.61
C LEU A 168 -12.00 -25.67 1.84
N VAL A 169 -12.78 -25.50 0.77
CA VAL A 169 -14.22 -25.30 0.87
C VAL A 169 -14.95 -26.56 1.33
N ARG A 170 -14.64 -27.73 0.76
CA ARG A 170 -15.41 -28.96 1.01
C ARG A 170 -15.01 -29.67 2.31
N LYS A 171 -13.72 -29.67 2.66
CA LYS A 171 -13.19 -30.38 3.80
C LYS A 171 -12.98 -29.51 5.02
N GLU A 172 -12.42 -28.32 4.80
CA GLU A 172 -12.04 -27.39 5.87
C GLU A 172 -13.13 -26.34 6.16
N ARG A 173 -14.26 -26.37 5.42
CA ARG A 173 -15.44 -25.50 5.58
C ARG A 173 -15.17 -23.99 5.36
N TYR A 174 -14.11 -23.62 4.63
CA TYR A 174 -13.90 -22.26 4.20
C TYR A 174 -14.99 -21.81 3.23
N ARG A 175 -15.34 -20.53 3.27
CA ARG A 175 -16.21 -19.92 2.26
C ARG A 175 -15.34 -19.33 1.15
N TYR A 176 -15.79 -19.36 -0.10
CA TYR A 176 -15.03 -18.77 -1.22
C TYR A 176 -14.58 -17.33 -0.96
N ARG A 177 -15.41 -16.52 -0.28
CA ARG A 177 -15.06 -15.13 0.09
C ARG A 177 -13.92 -14.99 1.12
N GLU A 178 -13.49 -16.08 1.72
CA GLU A 178 -12.38 -16.12 2.69
C GLU A 178 -11.07 -16.56 2.02
N ILE A 179 -11.11 -16.85 0.72
CA ILE A 179 -9.97 -17.32 -0.06
C ILE A 179 -9.61 -16.26 -1.09
N GLY A 180 -8.37 -15.80 -1.06
CA GLY A 180 -7.81 -14.88 -2.06
C GLY A 180 -6.81 -15.59 -2.94
N VAL A 181 -6.83 -15.32 -4.25
CA VAL A 181 -5.82 -15.74 -5.21
C VAL A 181 -5.14 -14.48 -5.76
N ILE A 182 -3.82 -14.44 -5.67
CA ILE A 182 -3.02 -13.31 -6.16
C ILE A 182 -2.15 -13.81 -7.31
N VAL A 183 -2.23 -13.14 -8.44
CA VAL A 183 -1.42 -13.43 -9.63
C VAL A 183 -0.66 -12.17 -10.07
N SER A 184 0.52 -12.36 -10.62
CA SER A 184 1.34 -11.24 -11.12
C SER A 184 0.83 -10.71 -12.45
N ASP A 185 0.31 -11.57 -13.33
CA ASP A 185 -0.21 -11.22 -14.64
C ASP A 185 -1.42 -12.10 -15.00
N MET A 186 -2.60 -11.49 -15.14
CA MET A 186 -3.82 -12.19 -15.54
C MET A 186 -3.76 -12.75 -16.96
N ASN A 187 -2.97 -12.17 -17.86
CA ASN A 187 -2.87 -12.67 -19.24
C ASN A 187 -2.20 -14.05 -19.32
N VAL A 188 -1.45 -14.43 -18.29
CA VAL A 188 -0.80 -15.75 -18.21
C VAL A 188 -1.78 -16.83 -17.79
N TYR A 189 -2.85 -16.48 -17.05
CA TYR A 189 -3.79 -17.40 -16.42
C TYR A 189 -5.24 -17.22 -16.90
N GLY A 190 -5.48 -16.30 -17.83
CA GLY A 190 -6.81 -15.79 -18.20
C GLY A 190 -7.45 -16.38 -19.46
N ASP A 191 -7.08 -17.59 -19.88
CA ASP A 191 -7.77 -18.33 -20.94
C ASP A 191 -8.88 -19.24 -20.42
#